data_33829c8c634f1a814977b3e15831fa7f
#
_entry.id   33829c8c634f1a814977b3e15831fa7f
#
_cell.length_a   1.000
_cell.length_b   1.000
_cell.length_c   1.000
_cell.angle_alpha   90.00
_cell.angle_beta   90.00
_cell.angle_gamma   90.00
#
_symmetry.space_group_name_H-M   'P 1'
#
loop_
_entity.id
_entity.type
_entity.pdbx_description
1 polymer ?
#
loop_
_entity_poly.entity_id
_entity_poly.type
_entity_poly.pdbx_seq_one_letter_code
_entity_poly.pdbx_strand_id
1 'polypeptide(L)'
;MSIPSWSAPGVTLDVHDGRQAAARETELVALHDEVGGDDDADFARRLGVWRRQPGFALAEASHGGYLVGYACGLPLRPSTDWWRDLTAPLPAAITDEHPGRTFALTQLLVRSSWRRQGIAGELRELILDGRAEERAAVKLPPSAAAAQAAFRNWGWSKVGRARGPAASVSDILTRPL
;
A
#
# COMPACT_ATOMS: atom_id res chain seq x y z
N MET A 1 -8.79 -22.93 8.82
CA MET A 1 -10.05 -22.23 9.15
C MET A 1 -10.23 -21.17 8.09
N SER A 2 -11.13 -21.42 7.12
CA SER A 2 -11.36 -20.48 6.00
C SER A 2 -12.00 -19.23 6.53
N ILE A 3 -11.34 -18.08 6.30
CA ILE A 3 -11.92 -16.76 6.54
C ILE A 3 -13.09 -16.61 5.56
N PRO A 4 -14.29 -16.23 6.00
CA PRO A 4 -15.38 -15.98 5.07
C PRO A 4 -14.98 -14.82 4.16
N SER A 5 -14.83 -15.09 2.86
CA SER A 5 -14.57 -14.05 1.88
C SER A 5 -15.86 -13.23 1.73
N TRP A 6 -15.80 -11.98 2.13
CA TRP A 6 -16.85 -10.98 1.88
C TRP A 6 -16.65 -10.34 0.51
N SER A 7 -16.04 -11.07 -0.43
CA SER A 7 -15.77 -10.59 -1.78
C SER A 7 -17.04 -10.09 -2.44
N ALA A 8 -16.99 -8.90 -3.01
CA ALA A 8 -18.05 -8.43 -3.88
C ALA A 8 -18.32 -9.51 -4.95
N PRO A 9 -19.59 -9.83 -5.26
CA PRO A 9 -19.91 -10.90 -6.16
C PRO A 9 -19.17 -10.78 -7.49
N GLY A 10 -18.47 -11.86 -7.91
CA GLY A 10 -17.71 -11.91 -9.15
C GLY A 10 -16.35 -11.21 -9.15
N VAL A 11 -15.87 -10.74 -8.00
CA VAL A 11 -14.50 -10.23 -7.85
C VAL A 11 -13.56 -11.40 -7.55
N THR A 12 -12.46 -11.48 -8.28
CA THR A 12 -11.35 -12.40 -8.04
C THR A 12 -10.17 -11.63 -7.45
N LEU A 13 -9.42 -12.29 -6.56
CA LEU A 13 -8.26 -11.73 -5.88
C LEU A 13 -7.03 -12.59 -6.19
N ASP A 14 -5.94 -11.96 -6.62
CA ASP A 14 -4.68 -12.60 -6.98
C ASP A 14 -3.49 -11.88 -6.36
N VAL A 15 -2.41 -12.62 -6.09
CA VAL A 15 -1.13 -12.07 -5.62
C VAL A 15 -0.05 -12.33 -6.64
N HIS A 16 0.74 -11.32 -6.92
CA HIS A 16 1.82 -11.33 -7.90
C HIS A 16 3.13 -10.88 -7.28
N ASP A 17 4.21 -11.49 -7.72
CA ASP A 17 5.57 -11.00 -7.47
C ASP A 17 5.94 -9.83 -8.41
N GLY A 18 7.15 -9.28 -8.25
CA GLY A 18 7.59 -8.16 -9.08
C GLY A 18 7.77 -8.47 -10.57
N ARG A 19 7.98 -9.75 -10.93
CA ARG A 19 8.07 -10.18 -12.34
C ARG A 19 6.67 -10.23 -12.96
N GLN A 20 5.72 -10.83 -12.26
CA GLN A 20 4.32 -10.91 -12.69
C GLN A 20 3.69 -9.52 -12.75
N ALA A 21 3.98 -8.65 -11.80
CA ALA A 21 3.54 -7.25 -11.78
C ALA A 21 4.02 -6.45 -13.00
N ALA A 22 5.14 -6.82 -13.63
CA ALA A 22 5.62 -6.19 -14.87
C ALA A 22 4.63 -6.32 -16.03
N ALA A 23 3.94 -7.45 -16.14
CA ALA A 23 2.94 -7.68 -17.16
C ALA A 23 1.65 -6.87 -16.94
N ARG A 24 1.43 -6.37 -15.73
CA ARG A 24 0.25 -5.59 -15.34
C ARG A 24 0.50 -4.07 -15.30
N GLU A 25 1.73 -3.63 -15.55
CA GLU A 25 2.17 -2.23 -15.34
C GLU A 25 1.25 -1.22 -16.02
N THR A 26 0.86 -1.44 -17.27
CA THR A 26 -0.03 -0.52 -18.02
C THR A 26 -1.38 -0.35 -17.35
N GLU A 27 -1.99 -1.45 -16.87
CA GLU A 27 -3.30 -1.41 -16.21
C GLU A 27 -3.22 -0.77 -14.81
N LEU A 28 -2.13 -1.02 -14.08
CA LEU A 28 -1.88 -0.42 -12.77
C LEU A 28 -1.70 1.09 -12.89
N VAL A 29 -0.93 1.54 -13.86
CA VAL A 29 -0.74 2.97 -14.14
C VAL A 29 -2.07 3.62 -14.55
N ALA A 30 -2.82 3.00 -15.45
CA ALA A 30 -4.12 3.53 -15.88
C ALA A 30 -5.12 3.66 -14.71
N LEU A 31 -5.15 2.68 -13.79
CA LEU A 31 -5.99 2.76 -12.59
C LEU A 31 -5.48 3.84 -11.62
N HIS A 32 -4.17 3.95 -11.45
CA HIS A 32 -3.58 5.00 -10.61
C HIS A 32 -3.95 6.40 -11.12
N ASP A 33 -3.80 6.66 -12.41
CA ASP A 33 -4.13 7.94 -13.03
C ASP A 33 -5.63 8.27 -12.91
N GLU A 34 -6.50 7.24 -13.03
CA GLU A 34 -7.95 7.42 -12.90
C GLU A 34 -8.37 7.78 -11.48
N VAL A 35 -7.73 7.19 -10.46
CA VAL A 35 -8.24 7.17 -9.08
C VAL A 35 -7.32 7.89 -8.11
N GLY A 36 -6.04 7.96 -8.41
CA GLY A 36 -5.00 8.38 -7.49
C GLY A 36 -5.07 9.84 -7.07
N GLY A 37 -5.56 10.72 -7.94
CA GLY A 37 -5.75 12.13 -7.63
C GLY A 37 -4.49 12.92 -7.28
N ASP A 38 -3.35 12.26 -7.14
CA ASP A 38 -2.06 12.91 -6.98
C ASP A 38 -1.44 13.14 -8.36
N ASP A 39 -0.87 14.32 -8.56
CA ASP A 39 -0.09 14.73 -9.73
C ASP A 39 1.22 13.91 -9.81
N ASP A 40 1.09 12.58 -9.84
CA ASP A 40 2.21 11.67 -9.79
C ASP A 40 2.58 11.17 -11.19
N ALA A 41 3.04 12.10 -12.03
CA ALA A 41 3.62 11.78 -13.34
C ALA A 41 4.77 10.74 -13.27
N ASP A 42 5.24 10.44 -12.07
CA ASP A 42 6.34 9.52 -11.78
C ASP A 42 5.90 8.14 -11.27
N PHE A 43 4.59 7.85 -11.18
CA PHE A 43 4.13 6.58 -10.60
C PHE A 43 4.67 5.36 -11.37
N ALA A 44 4.61 5.37 -12.71
CA ALA A 44 5.15 4.28 -13.53
C ALA A 44 6.63 4.04 -13.26
N ARG A 45 7.44 5.09 -13.13
CA ARG A 45 8.87 5.00 -12.80
C ARG A 45 9.07 4.42 -11.39
N ARG A 46 8.31 4.88 -10.40
CA ARG A 46 8.40 4.35 -9.03
C ARG A 46 7.98 2.90 -8.95
N LEU A 47 6.87 2.52 -9.59
CA LEU A 47 6.42 1.13 -9.67
C LEU A 47 7.50 0.25 -10.29
N GLY A 48 8.13 0.72 -11.39
CA GLY A 48 9.24 0.04 -12.03
C GLY A 48 10.46 -0.17 -11.12
N VAL A 49 10.72 0.74 -10.19
CA VAL A 49 11.78 0.60 -9.17
C VAL A 49 11.34 -0.37 -8.07
N TRP A 50 10.14 -0.21 -7.52
CA TRP A 50 9.63 -1.04 -6.42
C TRP A 50 9.54 -2.51 -6.79
N ARG A 51 8.95 -2.84 -7.95
CA ARG A 51 8.76 -4.24 -8.38
C ARG A 51 10.05 -5.03 -8.58
N ARG A 52 11.21 -4.35 -8.72
CA ARG A 52 12.52 -4.99 -8.80
C ARG A 52 13.15 -5.27 -7.43
N GLN A 53 12.54 -4.74 -6.36
CA GLN A 53 13.05 -4.97 -5.02
C GLN A 53 12.65 -6.36 -4.51
N PRO A 54 13.56 -7.08 -3.83
CA PRO A 54 13.22 -8.35 -3.19
C PRO A 54 12.05 -8.19 -2.22
N GLY A 55 11.11 -9.14 -2.27
CA GLY A 55 9.94 -9.17 -1.40
C GLY A 55 8.80 -8.22 -1.81
N PHE A 56 8.93 -7.52 -2.96
CA PHE A 56 7.80 -6.79 -3.52
C PHE A 56 6.61 -7.73 -3.74
N ALA A 57 5.42 -7.24 -3.40
CA ALA A 57 4.16 -7.94 -3.64
C ALA A 57 3.12 -6.98 -4.22
N LEU A 58 2.26 -7.53 -5.06
CA LEU A 58 1.10 -6.88 -5.65
C LEU A 58 -0.12 -7.77 -5.40
N ALA A 59 -1.14 -7.27 -4.73
CA ALA A 59 -2.46 -7.88 -4.65
C ALA A 59 -3.40 -7.17 -5.63
N GLU A 60 -4.13 -7.91 -6.43
CA GLU A 60 -5.09 -7.40 -7.41
C GLU A 60 -6.50 -7.87 -7.11
N ALA A 61 -7.47 -7.01 -7.37
CA ALA A 61 -8.89 -7.36 -7.44
C ALA A 61 -9.38 -7.11 -8.86
N SER A 62 -9.99 -8.11 -9.47
CA SER A 62 -10.50 -8.05 -10.86
C SER A 62 -11.94 -8.56 -10.94
N HIS A 63 -12.74 -7.98 -11.83
CA HIS A 63 -14.08 -8.45 -12.17
C HIS A 63 -14.17 -8.70 -13.67
N GLY A 64 -14.44 -9.94 -14.07
CA GLY A 64 -14.46 -10.31 -15.50
C GLY A 64 -13.16 -9.99 -16.24
N GLY A 65 -12.01 -10.07 -15.57
CA GLY A 65 -10.70 -9.72 -16.12
C GLY A 65 -10.36 -8.22 -16.10
N TYR A 66 -11.30 -7.37 -15.67
CA TYR A 66 -11.08 -5.93 -15.53
C TYR A 66 -10.55 -5.60 -14.14
N LEU A 67 -9.41 -4.90 -14.05
CA LEU A 67 -8.80 -4.49 -12.79
C LEU A 67 -9.67 -3.45 -12.08
N VAL A 68 -10.19 -3.77 -10.90
CA VAL A 68 -11.05 -2.89 -10.10
C VAL A 68 -10.34 -2.28 -8.90
N GLY A 69 -9.23 -2.86 -8.47
CA GLY A 69 -8.41 -2.34 -7.38
C GLY A 69 -7.10 -3.09 -7.23
N TYR A 70 -6.13 -2.50 -6.54
CA TYR A 70 -4.88 -3.16 -6.21
C TYR A 70 -4.26 -2.59 -4.93
N ALA A 71 -3.39 -3.39 -4.33
CA ALA A 71 -2.47 -2.98 -3.28
C ALA A 71 -1.07 -3.43 -3.66
N CYS A 72 -0.05 -2.61 -3.44
CA CYS A 72 1.33 -3.05 -3.59
C CYS A 72 2.23 -2.52 -2.48
N GLY A 73 3.32 -3.22 -2.24
CA GLY A 73 4.27 -2.87 -1.21
C GLY A 73 5.55 -3.69 -1.28
N LEU A 74 6.48 -3.36 -0.39
CA LEU A 74 7.79 -4.00 -0.33
C LEU A 74 8.39 -3.89 1.09
N PRO A 75 9.27 -4.83 1.47
CA PRO A 75 10.04 -4.73 2.71
C PRO A 75 10.97 -3.52 2.68
N LEU A 76 11.05 -2.78 3.77
CA LEU A 76 12.01 -1.71 3.93
C LEU A 76 13.41 -2.30 4.18
N ARG A 77 14.42 -1.62 3.63
CA ARG A 77 15.83 -1.95 3.86
C ARG A 77 16.41 -1.08 4.98
N PRO A 78 17.50 -1.49 5.63
CA PRO A 78 18.17 -0.64 6.62
C PRO A 78 18.54 0.76 6.11
N SER A 79 18.88 0.87 4.80
CA SER A 79 19.23 2.13 4.13
C SER A 79 18.02 2.86 3.52
N THR A 80 16.81 2.59 3.99
CA THR A 80 15.59 3.18 3.42
C THR A 80 15.49 4.68 3.66
N ASP A 81 14.92 5.39 2.70
CA ASP A 81 14.53 6.79 2.83
C ASP A 81 13.11 6.96 3.40
N TRP A 82 12.47 5.88 3.81
CA TRP A 82 11.08 5.92 4.31
C TRP A 82 10.88 6.90 5.46
N TRP A 83 11.87 6.94 6.38
CA TRP A 83 11.84 7.79 7.58
C TRP A 83 12.55 9.14 7.38
N ARG A 84 12.88 9.51 6.13
CA ARG A 84 13.43 10.83 5.81
C ARG A 84 12.33 11.89 5.86
N ASP A 85 12.74 13.13 6.04
CA ASP A 85 11.87 14.32 5.98
C ASP A 85 10.73 14.32 7.01
N LEU A 86 10.96 13.70 8.17
CA LEU A 86 10.03 13.75 9.29
C LEU A 86 9.77 15.20 9.72
N THR A 87 8.51 15.53 10.02
CA THR A 87 8.13 16.88 10.50
C THR A 87 8.57 17.13 11.93
N ALA A 88 8.80 16.07 12.70
CA ALA A 88 9.37 16.08 14.04
C ALA A 88 10.20 14.81 14.23
N PRO A 89 11.26 14.84 15.06
CA PRO A 89 12.05 13.65 15.37
C PRO A 89 11.18 12.54 15.97
N LEU A 90 11.45 11.29 15.55
CA LEU A 90 10.87 10.09 16.14
C LEU A 90 11.94 9.29 16.86
N PRO A 91 11.58 8.51 17.89
CA PRO A 91 12.52 7.61 18.56
C PRO A 91 13.15 6.62 17.58
N ALA A 92 14.42 6.29 17.78
CA ALA A 92 15.14 5.26 17.01
C ALA A 92 14.38 3.92 16.98
N ALA A 93 13.73 3.56 18.09
CA ALA A 93 12.85 2.39 18.15
C ALA A 93 11.71 2.39 17.11
N ILE A 94 11.38 3.53 16.48
CA ILE A 94 10.41 3.62 15.40
C ILE A 94 11.11 3.66 14.04
N THR A 95 12.21 4.39 13.92
CA THR A 95 12.85 4.70 12.64
C THR A 95 13.96 3.74 12.22
N ASP A 96 14.57 3.02 13.16
CA ASP A 96 15.60 2.05 12.83
C ASP A 96 14.99 0.86 12.07
N GLU A 97 15.62 0.51 10.96
CA GLU A 97 15.20 -0.61 10.12
C GLU A 97 16.27 -1.71 10.08
N HIS A 98 15.81 -2.94 10.09
CA HIS A 98 16.60 -4.14 9.85
C HIS A 98 15.83 -5.10 8.93
N PRO A 99 16.48 -6.10 8.32
CA PRO A 99 15.78 -7.07 7.50
C PRO A 99 14.64 -7.75 8.28
N GLY A 100 13.45 -7.83 7.67
CA GLY A 100 12.28 -8.43 8.29
C GLY A 100 11.52 -7.54 9.27
N ARG A 101 11.87 -6.24 9.36
CA ARG A 101 11.18 -5.36 10.30
C ARG A 101 9.89 -4.76 9.77
N THR A 102 9.95 -4.07 8.65
CA THR A 102 8.79 -3.30 8.15
C THR A 102 8.47 -3.65 6.72
N PHE A 103 7.21 -3.98 6.45
CA PHE A 103 6.63 -3.99 5.11
C PHE A 103 5.93 -2.66 4.85
N ALA A 104 6.39 -1.91 3.85
CA ALA A 104 5.76 -0.66 3.43
C ALA A 104 4.66 -0.94 2.41
N LEU A 105 3.41 -0.67 2.78
CA LEU A 105 2.28 -0.62 1.86
C LEU A 105 2.35 0.71 1.11
N THR A 106 2.76 0.66 -0.16
CA THR A 106 3.03 1.87 -0.95
C THR A 106 1.80 2.38 -1.68
N GLN A 107 0.89 1.48 -2.07
CA GLN A 107 -0.37 1.82 -2.74
C GLN A 107 -1.49 0.92 -2.25
N LEU A 108 -2.71 1.47 -2.17
CA LEU A 108 -3.96 0.74 -1.98
C LEU A 108 -5.07 1.57 -2.63
N LEU A 109 -5.48 1.17 -3.82
CA LEU A 109 -6.44 1.90 -4.64
C LEU A 109 -7.59 1.00 -5.09
N VAL A 110 -8.80 1.55 -5.10
CA VAL A 110 -10.00 0.90 -5.62
C VAL A 110 -10.77 1.90 -6.48
N ARG A 111 -11.18 1.50 -7.69
CA ARG A 111 -11.99 2.33 -8.58
C ARG A 111 -13.22 2.87 -7.87
N SER A 112 -13.60 4.10 -8.17
CA SER A 112 -14.67 4.81 -7.47
C SER A 112 -15.99 4.04 -7.44
N SER A 113 -16.36 3.41 -8.56
CA SER A 113 -17.56 2.58 -8.71
C SER A 113 -17.54 1.27 -7.90
N TRP A 114 -16.36 0.84 -7.43
CA TRP A 114 -16.14 -0.40 -6.68
C TRP A 114 -15.84 -0.16 -5.20
N ARG A 115 -15.85 1.09 -4.76
CA ARG A 115 -15.60 1.43 -3.34
C ARG A 115 -16.75 1.00 -2.45
N ARG A 116 -16.47 0.90 -1.14
CA ARG A 116 -17.44 0.56 -0.08
C ARG A 116 -18.03 -0.86 -0.21
N GLN A 117 -17.36 -1.74 -0.93
CA GLN A 117 -17.71 -3.15 -1.11
C GLN A 117 -16.72 -4.09 -0.40
N GLY A 118 -15.87 -3.59 0.50
CA GLY A 118 -14.89 -4.40 1.24
C GLY A 118 -13.57 -4.65 0.51
N ILE A 119 -13.46 -4.38 -0.80
CA ILE A 119 -12.32 -4.74 -1.65
C ILE A 119 -10.97 -4.21 -1.10
N ALA A 120 -10.94 -2.97 -0.62
CA ALA A 120 -9.71 -2.42 -0.03
C ALA A 120 -9.25 -3.20 1.21
N GLY A 121 -10.18 -3.61 2.05
CA GLY A 121 -9.90 -4.46 3.22
C GLY A 121 -9.34 -5.82 2.81
N GLU A 122 -9.93 -6.47 1.81
CA GLU A 122 -9.47 -7.77 1.30
C GLU A 122 -8.08 -7.68 0.64
N LEU A 123 -7.84 -6.66 -0.20
CA LEU A 123 -6.53 -6.41 -0.80
C LEU A 123 -5.44 -6.21 0.26
N ARG A 124 -5.75 -5.45 1.31
CA ARG A 124 -4.84 -5.23 2.43
C ARG A 124 -4.57 -6.53 3.20
N GLU A 125 -5.60 -7.30 3.53
CA GLU A 125 -5.41 -8.60 4.19
C GLU A 125 -4.56 -9.52 3.31
N LEU A 126 -4.90 -9.64 2.04
CA LEU A 126 -4.22 -10.53 1.10
C LEU A 126 -2.73 -10.21 0.96
N ILE A 127 -2.36 -8.91 0.89
CA ILE A 127 -0.96 -8.52 0.73
C ILE A 127 -0.16 -8.65 2.03
N LEU A 128 -0.82 -8.63 3.18
CA LEU A 128 -0.18 -8.72 4.50
C LEU A 128 -0.23 -10.14 5.09
N ASP A 129 -1.07 -11.03 4.55
CA ASP A 129 -1.21 -12.39 5.05
C ASP A 129 0.08 -13.19 4.91
N GLY A 130 0.44 -13.90 5.99
CA GLY A 130 1.63 -14.77 6.02
C GLY A 130 2.98 -14.05 5.90
N ARG A 131 3.02 -12.72 6.02
CA ARG A 131 4.29 -11.98 5.99
C ARG A 131 5.11 -12.23 7.25
N ALA A 132 6.43 -12.24 7.07
CA ALA A 132 7.39 -12.49 8.14
C ALA A 132 7.90 -11.21 8.82
N GLU A 133 7.52 -10.04 8.31
CA GLU A 133 7.92 -8.77 8.90
C GLU A 133 7.20 -8.52 10.22
N GLU A 134 7.85 -7.78 11.13
CA GLU A 134 7.31 -7.48 12.46
C GLU A 134 6.11 -6.52 12.39
N ARG A 135 6.07 -5.65 11.39
CA ARG A 135 5.04 -4.62 11.21
C ARG A 135 4.84 -4.22 9.76
N ALA A 136 3.69 -3.65 9.48
CA ALA A 136 3.44 -2.90 8.25
C ALA A 136 3.43 -1.38 8.52
N ALA A 137 3.81 -0.59 7.50
CA ALA A 137 3.75 0.87 7.52
C ALA A 137 3.08 1.41 6.26
N VAL A 138 2.40 2.55 6.37
CA VAL A 138 1.78 3.27 5.26
C VAL A 138 1.94 4.78 5.45
N LYS A 139 2.03 5.52 4.34
CA LYS A 139 1.93 6.98 4.32
C LYS A 139 0.60 7.40 3.70
N LEU A 140 -0.18 8.21 4.43
CA LEU A 140 -1.49 8.68 3.98
C LEU A 140 -1.57 10.20 4.07
N PRO A 141 -2.09 10.88 3.03
CA PRO A 141 -2.40 12.30 3.14
C PRO A 141 -3.38 12.56 4.30
N PRO A 142 -3.17 13.58 5.15
CA PRO A 142 -4.12 13.93 6.21
C PRO A 142 -5.51 14.26 5.68
N SER A 143 -5.60 14.77 4.44
CA SER A 143 -6.85 15.09 3.74
C SER A 143 -7.64 13.87 3.26
N ALA A 144 -7.01 12.68 3.19
CA ALA A 144 -7.66 11.44 2.77
C ALA A 144 -8.52 10.85 3.89
N ALA A 145 -9.58 11.56 4.30
CA ALA A 145 -10.39 11.23 5.49
C ALA A 145 -10.93 9.81 5.49
N ALA A 146 -11.42 9.31 4.35
CA ALA A 146 -11.96 7.95 4.22
C ALA A 146 -10.85 6.89 4.42
N ALA A 147 -9.67 7.08 3.84
CA ALA A 147 -8.54 6.19 4.03
C ALA A 147 -8.04 6.24 5.48
N GLN A 148 -7.90 7.43 6.05
CA GLN A 148 -7.53 7.61 7.46
C GLN A 148 -8.48 6.86 8.41
N ALA A 149 -9.80 6.96 8.17
CA ALA A 149 -10.80 6.24 8.97
C ALA A 149 -10.70 4.71 8.78
N ALA A 150 -10.54 4.25 7.54
CA ALA A 150 -10.42 2.83 7.23
C ALA A 150 -9.18 2.22 7.91
N PHE A 151 -8.01 2.83 7.78
CA PHE A 151 -6.78 2.33 8.40
C PHE A 151 -6.88 2.31 9.93
N ARG A 152 -7.47 3.34 10.57
CA ARG A 152 -7.71 3.31 12.02
C ARG A 152 -8.63 2.15 12.43
N ASN A 153 -9.72 1.92 11.69
CA ASN A 153 -10.63 0.81 11.94
C ASN A 153 -9.96 -0.56 11.76
N TRP A 154 -8.93 -0.64 10.93
CA TRP A 154 -8.11 -1.84 10.74
C TRP A 154 -6.97 -1.98 11.76
N GLY A 155 -6.95 -1.16 12.80
CA GLY A 155 -5.99 -1.25 13.90
C GLY A 155 -4.63 -0.60 13.63
N TRP A 156 -4.54 0.29 12.64
CA TRP A 156 -3.32 1.04 12.38
C TRP A 156 -3.23 2.28 13.28
N SER A 157 -2.04 2.54 13.79
CA SER A 157 -1.76 3.67 14.68
C SER A 157 -0.82 4.66 14.02
N LYS A 158 -1.14 5.94 14.14
CA LYS A 158 -0.28 7.02 13.67
C LYS A 158 0.95 7.13 14.56
N VAL A 159 2.14 7.12 13.96
CA VAL A 159 3.43 7.25 14.65
C VAL A 159 4.14 8.57 14.36
N GLY A 160 3.81 9.25 13.26
CA GLY A 160 4.47 10.50 12.90
C GLY A 160 3.94 11.11 11.60
N ARG A 161 4.70 12.07 11.09
CA ARG A 161 4.47 12.74 9.81
C ARG A 161 5.75 12.91 9.03
N ALA A 162 5.65 12.86 7.71
CA ALA A 162 6.75 13.19 6.81
C ALA A 162 6.29 14.24 5.78
N ARG A 163 7.26 15.08 5.35
CA ARG A 163 7.07 15.96 4.19
C ARG A 163 7.29 15.15 2.92
N GLY A 164 6.50 15.44 1.90
CA GLY A 164 6.62 14.89 0.57
C GLY A 164 6.95 15.96 -0.46
N PRO A 165 6.93 15.60 -1.75
CA PRO A 165 7.09 16.53 -2.85
C PRO A 165 6.08 17.69 -2.79
N ALA A 166 6.42 18.85 -3.38
CA ALA A 166 5.57 20.03 -3.45
C ALA A 166 4.98 20.49 -2.10
N ALA A 167 5.76 20.34 -1.01
CA ALA A 167 5.35 20.67 0.36
C ALA A 167 4.13 19.86 0.86
N SER A 168 3.80 18.76 0.24
CA SER A 168 2.78 17.82 0.74
C SER A 168 3.20 17.24 2.09
N VAL A 169 2.22 16.76 2.85
CA VAL A 169 2.46 16.12 4.15
C VAL A 169 1.69 14.80 4.18
N SER A 170 2.32 13.76 4.71
CA SER A 170 1.68 12.47 4.95
C SER A 170 1.77 12.07 6.41
N ASP A 171 0.69 11.57 6.96
CA ASP A 171 0.70 10.85 8.23
C ASP A 171 1.32 9.47 8.00
N ILE A 172 2.19 9.04 8.92
CA ILE A 172 2.79 7.71 8.91
C ILE A 172 2.04 6.87 9.92
N LEU A 173 1.44 5.78 9.44
CA LEU A 173 0.74 4.82 10.28
C LEU A 173 1.48 3.49 10.25
N THR A 174 1.46 2.77 11.37
CA THR A 174 2.01 1.42 11.49
C THR A 174 1.02 0.47 12.14
N ARG A 175 1.19 -0.82 11.87
CA ARG A 175 0.46 -1.92 12.52
C ARG A 175 1.41 -3.10 12.71
N PRO A 176 1.46 -3.75 13.88
CA PRO A 176 2.10 -5.06 14.04
C PRO A 176 1.49 -6.11 13.10
N LEU A 177 2.31 -7.04 12.60
CA LEU A 177 1.89 -8.18 11.76
C LEU A 177 1.93 -9.49 12.53
#